data_ae2b45e51ae0181770e584456702f900
#
_entry.id   ae2b45e51ae0181770e584456702f900
#
_cell.length_a   1.000
_cell.length_b   1.000
_cell.length_c   1.000
_cell.angle_alpha   90.00
_cell.angle_beta   90.00
_cell.angle_gamma   90.00
#
_symmetry.space_group_name_H-M   'P 1'
#
loop_
_entity.id
_entity.type
_entity.pdbx_description
1 polymer ?
#
loop_
_entity_poly.entity_id
_entity_poly.type
_entity_poly.pdbx_seq_one_letter_code
_entity_poly.pdbx_strand_id
1 'polypeptide(L)'
;VSKEKFERTKPHVNVGTIGHVDHGKTTLTAAICTTLAKVYGGEAKDFASIDNAPEERERGITIATSHVEYDTPSRHYAHVDCPGHADYVYGGEAKDFASIDNAPEERERGITIATSHVEYDTPSRHYAHVDCPGHADYVKNMITGAAQMDGGILVVAATDGPMPQTREHILLGRQVGIPYIIVFMNKCDMVDDEELLELVEMEVRELLSEYDFPGDDLPVIQGSALGALNGEEQWEAKIVELAEALDTYIPEPERAVDQPFLMPIEDVFSIQGRGTVVTGRIERGILTVGDEVAIVGIKDTTTTTCTGVEMFRKLLDEGRAGENVGALLRGTKRDEVERGQVLAKPGSITPHTKFESEVYVLSKEEGGRHTPFFKGYRPQFYFRTTDVTGDISLPEGVEMVMPGDNIQMVVEL
;
A
#
# COMPACT_ATOMS: atom_id res chain seq x y z
N VAL A 1 -30.93 -3.04 5.13
CA VAL A 1 -30.51 -1.78 4.53
C VAL A 1 -29.83 -2.13 3.22
N SER A 2 -30.27 -1.55 2.09
CA SER A 2 -29.59 -1.74 0.80
C SER A 2 -28.29 -0.96 0.85
N LYS A 3 -27.17 -1.61 0.52
CA LYS A 3 -25.87 -0.91 0.35
C LYS A 3 -26.00 0.13 -0.76
N GLU A 4 -25.34 1.26 -0.58
CA GLU A 4 -25.25 2.29 -1.60
C GLU A 4 -24.45 1.79 -2.82
N LYS A 5 -24.70 2.41 -3.97
CA LYS A 5 -23.99 2.13 -5.20
C LYS A 5 -22.90 3.18 -5.38
N PHE A 6 -21.68 2.73 -5.68
CA PHE A 6 -20.57 3.63 -5.96
C PHE A 6 -20.74 4.29 -7.33
N GLU A 7 -20.58 5.60 -7.39
CA GLU A 7 -20.60 6.38 -8.63
C GLU A 7 -19.20 6.90 -8.94
N ARG A 8 -18.64 6.50 -10.08
CA ARG A 8 -17.34 6.98 -10.56
C ARG A 8 -17.45 8.39 -11.12
N THR A 9 -17.33 9.38 -10.27
CA THR A 9 -17.37 10.80 -10.68
C THR A 9 -16.01 11.37 -10.99
N LYS A 10 -14.91 10.66 -10.67
CA LYS A 10 -13.53 11.16 -10.70
C LYS A 10 -12.49 10.09 -11.03
N PRO A 11 -11.30 10.46 -11.55
CA PRO A 11 -10.17 9.55 -11.69
C PRO A 11 -9.72 8.98 -10.34
N HIS A 12 -9.39 7.70 -10.33
CA HIS A 12 -8.88 6.96 -9.18
C HIS A 12 -7.36 6.81 -9.26
N VAL A 13 -6.64 7.15 -8.17
CA VAL A 13 -5.18 7.08 -8.07
C VAL A 13 -4.79 6.37 -6.77
N ASN A 14 -3.86 5.42 -6.86
CA ASN A 14 -3.32 4.73 -5.70
C ASN A 14 -2.01 5.41 -5.26
N VAL A 15 -1.97 5.91 -4.06
CA VAL A 15 -0.77 6.48 -3.43
C VAL A 15 -0.48 5.74 -2.13
N GLY A 16 0.70 5.92 -1.56
CA GLY A 16 0.99 5.33 -0.25
C GLY A 16 2.17 5.98 0.43
N THR A 17 2.29 5.76 1.72
CA THR A 17 3.38 6.25 2.56
C THR A 17 4.50 5.21 2.67
N ILE A 18 5.73 5.66 2.46
CA ILE A 18 6.96 4.92 2.67
C ILE A 18 7.92 5.74 3.53
N GLY A 19 8.90 5.11 4.17
CA GLY A 19 9.89 5.80 5.00
C GLY A 19 10.18 5.03 6.30
N HIS A 20 11.11 5.55 7.08
CA HIS A 20 11.61 4.90 8.30
C HIS A 20 10.52 4.73 9.37
N VAL A 21 10.70 3.77 10.28
CA VAL A 21 9.87 3.62 11.47
C VAL A 21 9.95 4.91 12.30
N ASP A 22 8.87 5.26 13.01
CA ASP A 22 8.74 6.47 13.85
C ASP A 22 8.84 7.83 13.12
N HIS A 23 8.96 7.87 11.80
CA HIS A 23 8.88 9.11 11.02
C HIS A 23 7.45 9.65 10.87
N GLY A 24 6.43 8.90 11.35
CA GLY A 24 5.05 9.35 11.44
C GLY A 24 4.22 9.10 10.17
N LYS A 25 4.47 8.02 9.42
CA LYS A 25 3.69 7.62 8.24
C LYS A 25 2.20 7.50 8.55
N THR A 26 1.86 6.64 9.51
CA THR A 26 0.48 6.41 9.94
C THR A 26 -0.17 7.68 10.53
N THR A 27 0.61 8.48 11.28
CA THR A 27 0.15 9.79 11.75
C THR A 27 -0.21 10.73 10.59
N LEU A 28 0.62 10.75 9.54
CA LEU A 28 0.36 11.53 8.34
C LEU A 28 -0.89 11.05 7.61
N THR A 29 -1.05 9.74 7.48
CA THR A 29 -2.23 9.12 6.86
C THR A 29 -3.51 9.55 7.59
N ALA A 30 -3.51 9.49 8.93
CA ALA A 30 -4.64 9.95 9.74
C ALA A 30 -4.87 11.48 9.59
N ALA A 31 -3.79 12.28 9.55
CA ALA A 31 -3.88 13.73 9.37
C ALA A 31 -4.49 14.09 8.00
N ILE A 32 -4.08 13.42 6.92
CA ILE A 32 -4.66 13.59 5.59
C ILE A 32 -6.17 13.33 5.64
N CYS A 33 -6.57 12.17 6.15
CA CYS A 33 -7.98 11.79 6.24
C CYS A 33 -8.80 12.83 7.03
N THR A 34 -8.35 13.21 8.21
CA THR A 34 -9.08 14.14 9.08
C THR A 34 -9.17 15.54 8.50
N THR A 35 -8.04 16.07 8.00
CA THR A 35 -7.98 17.43 7.46
C THR A 35 -8.80 17.58 6.19
N LEU A 36 -8.67 16.63 5.25
CA LEU A 36 -9.41 16.72 4.00
C LEU A 36 -10.92 16.53 4.20
N ALA A 37 -11.34 15.64 5.11
CA ALA A 37 -12.75 15.54 5.51
C ALA A 37 -13.29 16.86 6.07
N LYS A 38 -12.51 17.56 6.90
CA LYS A 38 -12.89 18.88 7.46
C LYS A 38 -12.99 19.96 6.39
N VAL A 39 -12.02 20.00 5.46
CA VAL A 39 -11.90 21.08 4.46
C VAL A 39 -12.89 20.91 3.31
N TYR A 40 -13.09 19.71 2.83
CA TYR A 40 -13.87 19.44 1.62
C TYR A 40 -15.24 18.83 1.88
N GLY A 41 -15.56 18.53 3.12
CA GLY A 41 -16.83 17.92 3.52
C GLY A 41 -16.72 16.40 3.65
N GLY A 42 -17.37 15.89 4.67
CA GLY A 42 -17.37 14.49 5.09
C GLY A 42 -17.65 14.44 6.58
N GLU A 43 -18.07 13.31 7.12
CA GLU A 43 -18.18 13.17 8.57
C GLU A 43 -16.81 12.92 9.19
N ALA A 44 -16.21 13.96 9.77
CA ALA A 44 -15.09 13.78 10.69
C ALA A 44 -15.59 13.25 12.02
N LYS A 45 -15.13 12.09 12.46
CA LYS A 45 -15.41 11.60 13.82
C LYS A 45 -14.27 11.86 14.77
N ASP A 46 -14.63 12.19 16.01
CA ASP A 46 -13.73 12.48 17.12
C ASP A 46 -12.91 11.22 17.49
N PHE A 47 -11.62 11.41 17.78
CA PHE A 47 -10.63 10.39 18.20
C PHE A 47 -11.18 9.42 19.27
N ALA A 48 -11.95 9.92 20.24
CA ALA A 48 -12.51 9.13 21.34
C ALA A 48 -13.74 8.27 20.97
N SER A 49 -14.33 8.46 19.79
CA SER A 49 -15.54 7.73 19.37
C SER A 49 -15.23 6.47 18.55
N ILE A 50 -13.96 6.24 18.22
CA ILE A 50 -13.51 5.15 17.36
C ILE A 50 -13.11 3.93 18.19
N ASP A 51 -12.48 4.13 19.35
CA ASP A 51 -12.13 3.08 20.31
C ASP A 51 -13.30 2.73 21.23
N ASN A 52 -14.19 1.84 20.78
CA ASN A 52 -15.41 1.51 21.50
C ASN A 52 -15.28 0.30 22.45
N ALA A 53 -14.30 -0.56 22.31
CA ALA A 53 -14.10 -1.68 23.21
C ALA A 53 -13.46 -1.22 24.56
N PRO A 54 -13.90 -1.76 25.69
CA PRO A 54 -13.32 -1.41 27.00
C PRO A 54 -11.80 -1.63 27.08
N GLU A 55 -11.30 -2.68 26.40
CA GLU A 55 -9.88 -3.04 26.32
C GLU A 55 -9.08 -2.08 25.42
N GLU A 56 -9.70 -1.52 24.40
CA GLU A 56 -9.14 -0.49 23.53
C GLU A 56 -8.89 0.81 24.31
N ARG A 57 -9.84 1.23 25.10
CA ARG A 57 -9.76 2.45 25.93
C ARG A 57 -8.77 2.34 27.09
N GLU A 58 -8.66 1.15 27.69
CA GLU A 58 -7.78 0.91 28.85
C GLU A 58 -6.31 0.84 28.44
N ARG A 59 -6.03 0.42 27.20
CA ARG A 59 -4.68 0.22 26.69
C ARG A 59 -4.23 1.25 25.67
N GLY A 60 -5.14 2.12 25.19
CA GLY A 60 -4.90 3.10 24.12
C GLY A 60 -4.61 2.45 22.76
N ILE A 61 -5.29 1.34 22.47
CA ILE A 61 -5.07 0.50 21.30
C ILE A 61 -6.40 0.12 20.64
N THR A 62 -6.44 -0.03 19.32
CA THR A 62 -7.64 -0.45 18.54
C THR A 62 -7.60 -1.96 18.24
N ILE A 63 -8.68 -2.71 18.41
CA ILE A 63 -8.77 -4.17 18.24
C ILE A 63 -9.60 -4.57 17.00
N ALA A 64 -10.30 -3.64 16.35
CA ALA A 64 -11.19 -3.91 15.24
C ALA A 64 -10.88 -3.08 13.98
N THR A 65 -10.94 -3.71 12.80
CA THR A 65 -10.81 -3.04 11.49
C THR A 65 -11.83 -1.93 11.32
N SER A 66 -11.39 -0.76 10.87
CA SER A 66 -12.26 0.39 10.67
C SER A 66 -12.11 0.99 9.25
N HIS A 67 -13.17 1.58 8.72
CA HIS A 67 -13.25 2.18 7.38
C HIS A 67 -13.80 3.59 7.45
N VAL A 68 -13.29 4.50 6.64
CA VAL A 68 -13.72 5.90 6.63
C VAL A 68 -14.04 6.40 5.24
N GLU A 69 -15.14 7.10 5.12
CA GLU A 69 -15.56 7.79 3.89
C GLU A 69 -15.76 9.28 4.16
N TYR A 70 -15.44 10.12 3.19
CA TYR A 70 -15.77 11.54 3.20
C TYR A 70 -15.81 12.14 1.80
N ASP A 71 -16.55 13.22 1.61
CA ASP A 71 -16.82 13.84 0.32
C ASP A 71 -16.26 15.26 0.21
N THR A 72 -15.87 15.63 -1.01
CA THR A 72 -15.66 17.02 -1.40
C THR A 72 -16.62 17.43 -2.52
N PRO A 73 -16.81 18.72 -2.81
CA PRO A 73 -17.73 19.15 -3.87
C PRO A 73 -17.46 18.51 -5.24
N SER A 74 -16.32 17.88 -5.42
CA SER A 74 -15.90 17.27 -6.67
C SER A 74 -15.50 15.80 -6.56
N ARG A 75 -15.46 15.14 -5.32
CA ARG A 75 -14.94 13.76 -5.15
C ARG A 75 -15.36 13.03 -3.88
N HIS A 76 -15.28 11.69 -3.91
CA HIS A 76 -15.64 10.77 -2.85
C HIS A 76 -14.47 9.89 -2.42
N TYR A 77 -14.33 9.62 -1.12
CA TYR A 77 -13.23 8.90 -0.44
C TYR A 77 -13.65 7.62 0.22
N ALA A 78 -12.78 6.65 0.28
CA ALA A 78 -12.94 5.55 1.20
C ALA A 78 -11.58 4.96 1.67
N HIS A 79 -11.52 4.63 2.93
CA HIS A 79 -10.37 4.16 3.66
C HIS A 79 -10.56 2.72 4.16
N VAL A 80 -9.54 1.85 4.02
CA VAL A 80 -9.53 0.52 4.62
C VAL A 80 -8.28 0.31 5.43
N ASP A 81 -8.45 0.04 6.73
CA ASP A 81 -7.43 -0.47 7.62
C ASP A 81 -7.71 -1.94 7.94
N CYS A 82 -6.73 -2.80 7.78
CA CYS A 82 -6.88 -4.23 8.03
C CYS A 82 -6.05 -4.68 9.21
N PRO A 83 -6.65 -5.22 10.28
CA PRO A 83 -5.93 -5.94 11.29
C PRO A 83 -5.34 -7.24 10.70
N GLY A 84 -4.20 -7.65 11.18
CA GLY A 84 -3.55 -8.91 10.82
C GLY A 84 -4.31 -10.16 11.25
N HIS A 85 -5.58 -10.06 11.62
CA HIS A 85 -6.47 -11.17 11.92
C HIS A 85 -7.85 -10.98 11.26
N ALA A 86 -8.32 -12.05 10.64
CA ALA A 86 -9.40 -12.18 9.68
C ALA A 86 -10.81 -12.11 10.26
N ASP A 87 -11.20 -11.04 10.94
CA ASP A 87 -12.62 -10.88 11.25
C ASP A 87 -13.02 -9.39 11.23
N TYR A 88 -13.94 -9.08 10.33
CA TYR A 88 -14.81 -7.90 10.23
C TYR A 88 -14.44 -6.74 9.28
N VAL A 89 -15.38 -6.52 8.38
CA VAL A 89 -15.56 -5.36 7.52
C VAL A 89 -16.91 -4.68 7.84
N TYR A 90 -16.94 -3.45 8.33
CA TYR A 90 -18.15 -2.64 8.50
C TYR A 90 -17.97 -1.10 8.50
N GLY A 91 -18.77 -0.35 7.68
CA GLY A 91 -19.29 1.02 7.61
C GLY A 91 -18.36 2.24 7.80
N GLY A 92 -18.26 3.13 6.80
CA GLY A 92 -17.38 4.28 6.73
C GLY A 92 -17.47 5.31 7.86
N GLU A 93 -16.34 5.65 8.45
CA GLU A 93 -16.14 6.65 9.52
C GLU A 93 -14.67 7.13 9.53
N ALA A 94 -14.40 8.40 9.87
CA ALA A 94 -13.05 8.96 9.94
C ALA A 94 -12.17 8.24 10.98
N LYS A 95 -10.91 7.95 10.66
CA LYS A 95 -10.02 7.13 11.47
C LYS A 95 -8.98 7.94 12.23
N ASP A 96 -8.70 7.50 13.44
CA ASP A 96 -7.57 7.94 14.23
C ASP A 96 -6.31 7.07 13.97
N PHE A 97 -5.18 7.53 14.47
CA PHE A 97 -3.89 6.84 14.41
C PHE A 97 -3.96 5.38 14.90
N ALA A 98 -4.64 5.13 16.04
CA ALA A 98 -4.74 3.81 16.64
C ALA A 98 -5.61 2.82 15.86
N SER A 99 -6.38 3.30 14.86
CA SER A 99 -7.22 2.47 14.01
C SER A 99 -6.54 2.05 12.70
N ILE A 100 -5.39 2.63 12.37
CA ILE A 100 -4.57 2.26 11.22
C ILE A 100 -3.69 1.05 11.56
N ASP A 101 -3.05 1.04 12.72
CA ASP A 101 -2.22 -0.06 13.24
C ASP A 101 -3.03 -0.98 14.16
N ASN A 102 -3.56 -2.06 13.63
CA ASN A 102 -4.61 -2.86 14.28
C ASN A 102 -4.18 -4.21 14.86
N ALA A 103 -3.04 -4.78 14.42
CA ALA A 103 -2.58 -6.05 14.97
C ALA A 103 -2.14 -5.90 16.45
N PRO A 104 -2.36 -6.89 17.32
CA PRO A 104 -1.90 -6.84 18.71
C PRO A 104 -0.40 -6.52 18.84
N GLU A 105 0.41 -7.06 17.90
CA GLU A 105 1.85 -6.82 17.87
C GLU A 105 2.21 -5.41 17.40
N GLU A 106 1.44 -4.82 16.50
CA GLU A 106 1.60 -3.43 16.05
C GLU A 106 1.42 -2.47 17.23
N ARG A 107 0.44 -2.75 18.05
CA ARG A 107 0.08 -1.94 19.23
C ARG A 107 1.07 -2.10 20.38
N GLU A 108 1.52 -3.33 20.63
CA GLU A 108 2.49 -3.61 21.69
C GLU A 108 3.84 -2.94 21.39
N ARG A 109 4.20 -2.85 20.10
CA ARG A 109 5.47 -2.30 19.64
C ARG A 109 5.38 -0.85 19.14
N GLY A 110 4.17 -0.33 18.89
CA GLY A 110 3.95 1.00 18.30
C GLY A 110 4.46 1.12 16.87
N ILE A 111 4.42 0.05 16.09
CA ILE A 111 4.93 -0.01 14.70
C ILE A 111 3.90 -0.63 13.77
N THR A 112 3.81 -0.15 12.51
CA THR A 112 3.02 -0.77 11.45
C THR A 112 3.66 -2.06 10.98
N ILE A 113 2.92 -3.17 10.97
CA ILE A 113 3.36 -4.49 10.53
C ILE A 113 2.69 -4.89 9.22
N ALA A 114 1.39 -4.72 9.13
CA ALA A 114 0.60 -5.03 7.95
C ALA A 114 0.38 -3.79 7.08
N THR A 115 0.29 -3.99 5.77
CA THR A 115 -0.08 -2.91 4.85
C THR A 115 -1.54 -2.54 5.08
N SER A 116 -1.82 -1.26 5.28
CA SER A 116 -3.16 -0.72 5.47
C SER A 116 -3.58 0.13 4.26
N HIS A 117 -4.84 0.04 3.84
CA HIS A 117 -5.38 0.81 2.71
C HIS A 117 -6.35 1.87 3.20
N VAL A 118 -6.13 3.09 2.76
CA VAL A 118 -6.84 4.31 3.16
C VAL A 118 -7.31 5.05 1.94
N GLU A 119 -8.45 5.66 1.98
CA GLU A 119 -8.92 6.50 0.87
C GLU A 119 -9.18 7.93 1.30
N TYR A 120 -8.90 8.82 0.39
CA TYR A 120 -9.24 10.24 0.51
C TYR A 120 -9.38 10.90 -0.86
N ASP A 121 -10.02 12.05 -0.90
CA ASP A 121 -10.23 12.84 -2.12
C ASP A 121 -9.61 14.21 -2.04
N THR A 122 -9.22 14.70 -3.17
CA THR A 122 -8.97 16.09 -3.44
C THR A 122 -10.09 16.67 -4.31
N PRO A 123 -10.10 17.97 -4.61
CA PRO A 123 -11.04 18.52 -5.58
C PRO A 123 -10.96 17.90 -6.98
N SER A 124 -9.87 17.26 -7.36
CA SER A 124 -9.65 16.72 -8.70
C SER A 124 -9.55 15.20 -8.80
N ARG A 125 -9.18 14.49 -7.71
CA ARG A 125 -8.91 13.03 -7.76
C ARG A 125 -9.38 12.28 -6.52
N HIS A 126 -9.55 10.98 -6.70
CA HIS A 126 -9.80 9.99 -5.68
C HIS A 126 -8.53 9.17 -5.45
N TYR A 127 -8.08 9.07 -4.21
CA TYR A 127 -6.87 8.36 -3.85
C TYR A 127 -7.16 7.12 -2.99
N ALA A 128 -6.62 5.98 -3.37
CA ALA A 128 -6.38 4.89 -2.44
C ALA A 128 -4.97 5.05 -1.89
N HIS A 129 -4.84 5.20 -0.60
CA HIS A 129 -3.56 5.38 0.09
C HIS A 129 -3.15 4.09 0.78
N VAL A 130 -1.94 3.64 0.51
CA VAL A 130 -1.36 2.43 1.08
C VAL A 130 -0.38 2.82 2.17
N ASP A 131 -0.72 2.61 3.43
CA ASP A 131 0.21 2.79 4.54
C ASP A 131 1.09 1.56 4.69
N CYS A 132 2.41 1.74 4.50
CA CYS A 132 3.38 0.66 4.50
C CYS A 132 4.17 0.59 5.80
N PRO A 133 4.50 -0.63 6.28
CA PRO A 133 5.35 -0.78 7.44
C PRO A 133 6.73 -0.15 7.21
N GLY A 134 7.29 0.45 8.26
CA GLY A 134 8.62 1.06 8.24
C GLY A 134 9.74 0.19 8.80
N HIS A 135 9.41 -0.89 9.49
CA HIS A 135 10.38 -1.74 10.18
C HIS A 135 10.98 -2.81 9.25
N ALA A 136 12.29 -3.05 9.35
CA ALA A 136 13.03 -3.98 8.50
C ALA A 136 12.47 -5.42 8.50
N ASP A 137 11.90 -5.89 9.61
CA ASP A 137 11.31 -7.24 9.70
C ASP A 137 10.07 -7.43 8.81
N TYR A 138 9.46 -6.32 8.35
CA TYR A 138 8.20 -6.33 7.57
C TYR A 138 8.36 -5.82 6.15
N VAL A 139 9.57 -5.80 5.62
CA VAL A 139 9.90 -5.37 4.25
C VAL A 139 9.05 -6.06 3.19
N LYS A 140 8.69 -7.33 3.37
CA LYS A 140 7.80 -8.03 2.44
C LYS A 140 6.41 -7.39 2.30
N ASN A 141 5.84 -6.90 3.39
CA ASN A 141 4.55 -6.21 3.36
C ASN A 141 4.69 -4.83 2.71
N MET A 142 5.82 -4.14 2.97
CA MET A 142 6.17 -2.90 2.27
C MET A 142 6.26 -3.12 0.75
N ILE A 143 6.97 -4.15 0.29
CA ILE A 143 7.09 -4.49 -1.13
C ILE A 143 5.71 -4.73 -1.76
N THR A 144 4.86 -5.51 -1.10
CA THR A 144 3.52 -5.82 -1.58
C THR A 144 2.64 -4.56 -1.69
N GLY A 145 2.70 -3.68 -0.69
CA GLY A 145 1.96 -2.42 -0.70
C GLY A 145 2.50 -1.45 -1.77
N ALA A 146 3.81 -1.28 -1.82
CA ALA A 146 4.48 -0.38 -2.75
C ALA A 146 4.23 -0.75 -4.23
N ALA A 147 4.14 -2.03 -4.55
CA ALA A 147 3.84 -2.51 -5.90
C ALA A 147 2.44 -2.09 -6.43
N GLN A 148 1.57 -1.63 -5.54
CA GLN A 148 0.22 -1.19 -5.91
C GLN A 148 0.11 0.31 -6.16
N MET A 149 1.14 1.10 -5.84
CA MET A 149 1.11 2.55 -5.87
C MET A 149 1.33 3.11 -7.27
N ASP A 150 0.57 4.12 -7.62
CA ASP A 150 0.79 5.00 -8.79
C ASP A 150 1.73 6.17 -8.42
N GLY A 151 1.89 6.45 -7.12
CA GLY A 151 2.82 7.41 -6.55
C GLY A 151 3.04 7.18 -5.07
N GLY A 152 4.22 7.52 -4.55
CA GLY A 152 4.61 7.37 -3.16
C GLY A 152 4.74 8.71 -2.42
N ILE A 153 4.41 8.73 -1.15
CA ILE A 153 4.72 9.81 -0.21
C ILE A 153 5.86 9.32 0.68
N LEU A 154 7.05 9.85 0.47
CA LEU A 154 8.20 9.58 1.33
C LEU A 154 8.11 10.46 2.58
N VAL A 155 7.95 9.84 3.74
CA VAL A 155 7.87 10.53 5.02
C VAL A 155 9.23 10.50 5.71
N VAL A 156 9.81 11.67 5.96
CA VAL A 156 11.09 11.85 6.64
C VAL A 156 10.89 12.79 7.83
N ALA A 157 11.31 12.38 9.02
CA ALA A 157 11.26 13.27 10.18
C ALA A 157 12.38 14.33 10.07
N ALA A 158 12.04 15.61 10.20
CA ALA A 158 12.99 16.71 10.16
C ALA A 158 14.03 16.63 11.29
N THR A 159 13.67 15.99 12.41
CA THR A 159 14.56 15.77 13.57
C THR A 159 15.67 14.76 13.33
N ASP A 160 15.45 13.80 12.43
CA ASP A 160 16.32 12.64 12.27
C ASP A 160 16.99 12.59 10.88
N GLY A 161 16.38 13.27 9.89
CA GLY A 161 16.81 13.19 8.50
C GLY A 161 16.59 11.81 7.86
N PRO A 162 17.20 11.55 6.69
CA PRO A 162 17.08 10.26 6.02
C PRO A 162 17.85 9.16 6.78
N MET A 163 17.12 8.18 7.27
CA MET A 163 17.62 7.03 8.04
C MET A 163 17.89 5.81 7.13
N PRO A 164 18.59 4.76 7.60
CA PRO A 164 18.92 3.59 6.76
C PRO A 164 17.71 2.96 6.07
N GLN A 165 16.57 2.82 6.76
CA GLN A 165 15.34 2.28 6.14
C GLN A 165 14.71 3.25 5.13
N THR A 166 14.96 4.54 5.23
CA THR A 166 14.55 5.51 4.20
C THR A 166 15.21 5.17 2.86
N ARG A 167 16.53 4.89 2.88
CA ARG A 167 17.28 4.45 1.69
C ARG A 167 16.75 3.14 1.13
N GLU A 168 16.54 2.15 2.00
CA GLU A 168 15.98 0.85 1.63
C GLU A 168 14.60 0.98 0.98
N HIS A 169 13.71 1.80 1.53
CA HIS A 169 12.37 2.01 1.00
C HIS A 169 12.38 2.75 -0.35
N ILE A 170 13.27 3.71 -0.56
CA ILE A 170 13.43 4.39 -1.85
C ILE A 170 13.89 3.38 -2.91
N LEU A 171 14.93 2.60 -2.60
CA LEU A 171 15.47 1.56 -3.48
C LEU A 171 14.39 0.53 -3.85
N LEU A 172 13.69 -0.02 -2.86
CA LEU A 172 12.62 -1.00 -3.07
C LEU A 172 11.47 -0.39 -3.85
N GLY A 173 11.07 0.84 -3.52
CA GLY A 173 10.05 1.58 -4.26
C GLY A 173 10.39 1.74 -5.74
N ARG A 174 11.66 2.03 -6.04
CA ARG A 174 12.17 2.09 -7.41
C ARG A 174 12.10 0.74 -8.12
N GLN A 175 12.51 -0.34 -7.43
CA GLN A 175 12.51 -1.69 -7.99
C GLN A 175 11.12 -2.25 -8.25
N VAL A 176 10.15 -1.98 -7.37
CA VAL A 176 8.76 -2.41 -7.58
C VAL A 176 8.01 -1.50 -8.55
N GLY A 177 8.62 -0.40 -8.99
CA GLY A 177 8.12 0.45 -10.06
C GLY A 177 7.22 1.60 -9.62
N ILE A 178 7.39 2.16 -8.41
CA ILE A 178 6.74 3.44 -8.04
C ILE A 178 7.28 4.53 -8.98
N PRO A 179 6.44 5.15 -9.82
CA PRO A 179 6.93 6.07 -10.85
C PRO A 179 7.17 7.48 -10.34
N TYR A 180 6.46 7.90 -9.29
CA TYR A 180 6.49 9.28 -8.74
C TYR A 180 6.62 9.25 -7.23
N ILE A 181 7.46 10.12 -6.67
CA ILE A 181 7.60 10.32 -5.22
C ILE A 181 7.41 11.80 -4.88
N ILE A 182 6.63 12.06 -3.83
CA ILE A 182 6.51 13.35 -3.15
C ILE A 182 7.09 13.20 -1.76
N VAL A 183 7.78 14.19 -1.24
CA VAL A 183 8.34 14.16 0.11
C VAL A 183 7.45 14.93 1.07
N PHE A 184 7.13 14.32 2.20
CA PHE A 184 6.57 15.03 3.36
C PHE A 184 7.60 15.01 4.49
N MET A 185 8.23 16.17 4.73
CA MET A 185 9.14 16.36 5.83
C MET A 185 8.34 16.63 7.09
N ASN A 186 8.23 15.61 7.93
CA ASN A 186 7.38 15.59 9.11
C ASN A 186 8.11 16.08 10.37
N LYS A 187 7.37 16.40 11.45
CA LYS A 187 7.87 16.88 12.73
C LYS A 187 8.62 18.23 12.66
N CYS A 188 8.28 19.08 11.69
CA CYS A 188 8.89 20.41 11.59
C CYS A 188 8.54 21.31 12.77
N ASP A 189 7.48 21.02 13.51
CA ASP A 189 7.12 21.66 14.78
C ASP A 189 8.15 21.47 15.90
N MET A 190 9.04 20.49 15.77
CA MET A 190 10.10 20.17 16.74
C MET A 190 11.46 20.79 16.38
N VAL A 191 11.56 21.49 15.26
CA VAL A 191 12.81 22.07 14.75
C VAL A 191 12.63 23.56 14.56
N ASP A 192 13.33 24.36 15.38
CA ASP A 192 13.31 25.82 15.34
C ASP A 192 14.37 26.43 14.39
N ASP A 193 15.28 25.59 13.86
CA ASP A 193 16.39 26.00 13.02
C ASP A 193 16.07 25.77 11.53
N GLU A 194 15.87 26.87 10.80
CA GLU A 194 15.58 26.83 9.36
C GLU A 194 16.75 26.25 8.55
N GLU A 195 18.01 26.50 8.96
CA GLU A 195 19.19 25.94 8.26
C GLU A 195 19.21 24.42 8.37
N LEU A 196 18.76 23.85 9.49
CA LEU A 196 18.64 22.42 9.66
C LEU A 196 17.55 21.82 8.75
N LEU A 197 16.42 22.50 8.61
CA LEU A 197 15.34 22.06 7.70
C LEU A 197 15.84 22.05 6.25
N GLU A 198 16.55 23.09 5.81
CA GLU A 198 17.14 23.17 4.47
C GLU A 198 18.18 22.05 4.24
N LEU A 199 19.00 21.75 5.26
CA LEU A 199 19.99 20.67 5.17
C LEU A 199 19.33 19.30 5.00
N VAL A 200 18.31 18.98 5.79
CA VAL A 200 17.57 17.72 5.70
C VAL A 200 16.87 17.61 4.33
N GLU A 201 16.28 18.68 3.83
CA GLU A 201 15.68 18.71 2.49
C GLU A 201 16.71 18.40 1.41
N MET A 202 17.89 19.02 1.48
CA MET A 202 18.98 18.80 0.52
C MET A 202 19.45 17.34 0.55
N GLU A 203 19.65 16.76 1.74
CA GLU A 203 20.04 15.34 1.88
C GLU A 203 19.00 14.38 1.29
N VAL A 204 17.70 14.67 1.48
CA VAL A 204 16.63 13.86 0.92
C VAL A 204 16.60 13.96 -0.61
N ARG A 205 16.80 15.15 -1.18
CA ARG A 205 16.86 15.39 -2.63
C ARG A 205 18.05 14.68 -3.27
N GLU A 206 19.24 14.76 -2.65
CA GLU A 206 20.43 14.04 -3.09
C GLU A 206 20.21 12.52 -3.07
N LEU A 207 19.63 12.01 -1.97
CA LEU A 207 19.31 10.60 -1.83
C LEU A 207 18.34 10.10 -2.91
N LEU A 208 17.28 10.85 -3.20
CA LEU A 208 16.32 10.50 -4.26
C LEU A 208 16.97 10.51 -5.65
N SER A 209 17.88 11.46 -5.90
CA SER A 209 18.64 11.54 -7.14
C SER A 209 19.59 10.35 -7.31
N GLU A 210 20.18 9.84 -6.23
CA GLU A 210 21.03 8.63 -6.23
C GLU A 210 20.27 7.39 -6.71
N TYR A 211 18.95 7.32 -6.46
CA TYR A 211 18.08 6.21 -6.88
C TYR A 211 17.23 6.53 -8.13
N ASP A 212 17.70 7.41 -9.01
CA ASP A 212 17.06 7.78 -10.27
C ASP A 212 15.66 8.40 -10.15
N PHE A 213 15.32 9.03 -9.05
CA PHE A 213 14.19 9.93 -8.95
C PHE A 213 14.63 11.38 -9.24
N PRO A 214 13.75 12.25 -9.76
CA PRO A 214 14.09 13.65 -10.07
C PRO A 214 14.17 14.50 -8.80
N GLY A 215 15.18 14.26 -7.94
CA GLY A 215 15.32 14.85 -6.62
C GLY A 215 15.24 16.37 -6.58
N ASP A 216 15.74 17.07 -7.61
CA ASP A 216 15.70 18.54 -7.69
C ASP A 216 14.30 19.08 -7.99
N ASP A 217 13.48 18.35 -8.77
CA ASP A 217 12.20 18.83 -9.30
C ASP A 217 10.97 18.33 -8.52
N LEU A 218 11.15 17.35 -7.61
CA LEU A 218 10.02 16.79 -6.88
C LEU A 218 9.52 17.71 -5.76
N PRO A 219 8.22 17.70 -5.44
CA PRO A 219 7.66 18.46 -4.34
C PRO A 219 8.16 17.97 -2.98
N VAL A 220 8.58 18.91 -2.12
CA VAL A 220 8.88 18.67 -0.70
C VAL A 220 7.99 19.57 0.13
N ILE A 221 7.15 18.98 0.96
CA ILE A 221 6.23 19.68 1.85
C ILE A 221 6.74 19.55 3.29
N GLN A 222 7.02 20.67 3.93
CA GLN A 222 7.44 20.75 5.33
C GLN A 222 6.22 20.90 6.22
N GLY A 223 6.03 19.99 7.20
CA GLY A 223 4.82 19.99 8.02
C GLY A 223 4.94 19.22 9.35
N SER A 224 3.84 19.23 10.08
CA SER A 224 3.64 18.40 11.28
C SER A 224 2.31 17.65 11.17
N ALA A 225 2.39 16.35 10.98
CA ALA A 225 1.20 15.51 10.92
C ALA A 225 0.44 15.50 12.26
N LEU A 226 1.17 15.49 13.38
CA LEU A 226 0.58 15.54 14.71
C LEU A 226 -0.08 16.91 14.97
N GLY A 227 0.58 18.02 14.60
CA GLY A 227 0.01 19.35 14.72
C GLY A 227 -1.28 19.51 13.89
N ALA A 228 -1.31 18.95 12.68
CA ALA A 228 -2.52 18.92 11.85
C ALA A 228 -3.66 18.10 12.50
N LEU A 229 -3.36 16.92 13.07
CA LEU A 229 -4.35 16.12 13.82
C LEU A 229 -4.88 16.85 15.05
N ASN A 230 -4.06 17.66 15.70
CA ASN A 230 -4.45 18.52 16.83
C ASN A 230 -5.28 19.74 16.40
N GLY A 231 -5.49 19.95 15.10
CA GLY A 231 -6.29 21.05 14.55
C GLY A 231 -5.56 22.39 14.47
N GLU A 232 -4.24 22.37 14.42
CA GLU A 232 -3.44 23.59 14.22
C GLU A 232 -3.51 24.02 12.75
N GLU A 233 -4.16 25.17 12.50
CA GLU A 233 -4.47 25.67 11.14
C GLU A 233 -3.24 25.73 10.21
N GLN A 234 -2.08 26.12 10.73
CA GLN A 234 -0.84 26.18 9.94
C GLN A 234 -0.43 24.82 9.41
N TRP A 235 -0.61 23.75 10.19
CA TRP A 235 -0.24 22.39 9.80
C TRP A 235 -1.35 21.70 8.98
N GLU A 236 -2.61 22.01 9.27
CA GLU A 236 -3.72 21.60 8.38
C GLU A 236 -3.53 22.16 6.96
N ALA A 237 -3.09 23.42 6.83
CA ALA A 237 -2.78 24.01 5.53
C ALA A 237 -1.67 23.24 4.77
N LYS A 238 -0.67 22.68 5.49
CA LYS A 238 0.37 21.84 4.87
C LYS A 238 -0.14 20.48 4.40
N ILE A 239 -1.15 19.93 5.05
CA ILE A 239 -1.83 18.71 4.55
C ILE A 239 -2.62 19.01 3.26
N VAL A 240 -3.27 20.17 3.19
CA VAL A 240 -3.94 20.62 1.94
C VAL A 240 -2.92 20.84 0.82
N GLU A 241 -1.78 21.46 1.11
CA GLU A 241 -0.68 21.64 0.16
C GLU A 241 -0.14 20.29 -0.36
N LEU A 242 -0.01 19.29 0.52
CA LEU A 242 0.34 17.93 0.12
C LEU A 242 -0.70 17.33 -0.85
N ALA A 243 -1.99 17.51 -0.56
CA ALA A 243 -3.05 17.02 -1.43
C ALA A 243 -3.05 17.72 -2.81
N GLU A 244 -2.78 19.02 -2.86
CA GLU A 244 -2.61 19.76 -4.11
C GLU A 244 -1.36 19.29 -4.89
N ALA A 245 -0.27 18.99 -4.18
CA ALA A 245 0.93 18.44 -4.80
C ALA A 245 0.66 17.04 -5.39
N LEU A 246 -0.09 16.17 -4.71
CA LEU A 246 -0.52 14.89 -5.26
C LEU A 246 -1.34 15.06 -6.55
N ASP A 247 -2.26 16.02 -6.57
CA ASP A 247 -3.12 16.28 -7.73
C ASP A 247 -2.34 16.81 -8.95
N THR A 248 -1.29 17.58 -8.72
CA THR A 248 -0.55 18.27 -9.79
C THR A 248 0.68 17.52 -10.27
N TYR A 249 1.39 16.84 -9.37
CA TYR A 249 2.65 16.17 -9.68
C TYR A 249 2.49 14.74 -10.19
N ILE A 250 1.52 13.96 -9.64
CA ILE A 250 1.24 12.62 -10.12
C ILE A 250 0.30 12.70 -11.31
N PRO A 251 0.65 12.25 -12.53
CA PRO A 251 -0.27 12.24 -13.67
C PRO A 251 -1.42 11.26 -13.45
N GLU A 252 -2.49 11.39 -14.23
CA GLU A 252 -3.55 10.38 -14.24
C GLU A 252 -3.00 9.07 -14.81
N PRO A 253 -3.08 7.96 -14.06
CA PRO A 253 -2.49 6.70 -14.51
C PRO A 253 -3.23 6.10 -15.70
N GLU A 254 -2.48 5.64 -16.69
CA GLU A 254 -3.05 4.87 -17.81
C GLU A 254 -3.52 3.49 -17.29
N ARG A 255 -4.77 3.15 -17.53
CA ARG A 255 -5.40 1.90 -17.08
C ARG A 255 -5.61 0.93 -18.26
N ALA A 256 -5.05 -0.27 -18.14
CA ALA A 256 -5.14 -1.32 -19.16
C ALA A 256 -6.51 -2.02 -19.14
N VAL A 257 -7.60 -1.26 -19.33
CA VAL A 257 -8.99 -1.78 -19.26
C VAL A 257 -9.36 -2.70 -20.42
N ASP A 258 -8.70 -2.56 -21.57
CA ASP A 258 -8.96 -3.36 -22.78
C ASP A 258 -8.29 -4.74 -22.78
N GLN A 259 -7.46 -5.03 -21.76
CA GLN A 259 -6.79 -6.31 -21.60
C GLN A 259 -7.67 -7.33 -20.85
N PRO A 260 -7.37 -8.64 -20.95
CA PRO A 260 -8.06 -9.65 -20.18
C PRO A 260 -7.92 -9.39 -18.66
N PHE A 261 -9.03 -9.51 -17.93
CA PHE A 261 -9.07 -9.28 -16.48
C PHE A 261 -8.01 -10.07 -15.72
N LEU A 262 -7.35 -9.39 -14.76
CA LEU A 262 -6.38 -9.96 -13.85
C LEU A 262 -6.34 -9.16 -12.53
N MET A 263 -6.45 -9.86 -11.42
CA MET A 263 -6.39 -9.30 -10.06
C MET A 263 -5.61 -10.27 -9.14
N PRO A 264 -4.42 -9.90 -8.65
CA PRO A 264 -3.73 -10.65 -7.60
C PRO A 264 -4.56 -10.61 -6.30
N ILE A 265 -4.63 -11.74 -5.62
CA ILE A 265 -5.38 -11.88 -4.37
C ILE A 265 -4.48 -11.46 -3.20
N GLU A 266 -4.93 -10.46 -2.43
CA GLU A 266 -4.25 -9.94 -1.25
C GLU A 266 -4.77 -10.57 0.02
N ASP A 267 -6.10 -10.63 0.15
CA ASP A 267 -6.76 -11.20 1.30
C ASP A 267 -7.99 -12.02 0.93
N VAL A 268 -8.36 -12.93 1.83
CA VAL A 268 -9.50 -13.85 1.65
C VAL A 268 -10.37 -13.84 2.90
N PHE A 269 -11.62 -13.42 2.74
CA PHE A 269 -12.60 -13.32 3.81
C PHE A 269 -13.78 -14.25 3.59
N SER A 270 -14.36 -14.76 4.68
CA SER A 270 -15.64 -15.46 4.65
C SER A 270 -16.75 -14.58 5.21
N ILE A 271 -17.75 -14.29 4.39
CA ILE A 271 -18.94 -13.58 4.86
C ILE A 271 -20.04 -14.59 5.13
N GLN A 272 -20.49 -14.69 6.39
CA GLN A 272 -21.53 -15.63 6.80
C GLN A 272 -22.82 -15.44 5.97
N GLY A 273 -23.26 -16.51 5.29
CA GLY A 273 -24.46 -16.48 4.44
C GLY A 273 -24.28 -15.85 3.04
N ARG A 274 -23.09 -15.34 2.70
CA ARG A 274 -22.79 -14.77 1.36
C ARG A 274 -21.76 -15.56 0.57
N GLY A 275 -20.71 -16.07 1.21
CA GLY A 275 -19.63 -16.83 0.58
C GLY A 275 -18.24 -16.26 0.86
N THR A 276 -17.30 -16.60 0.01
CA THR A 276 -15.91 -16.14 0.10
C THR A 276 -15.73 -14.85 -0.71
N VAL A 277 -15.13 -13.85 -0.10
CA VAL A 277 -14.70 -12.60 -0.75
C VAL A 277 -13.17 -12.63 -0.85
N VAL A 278 -12.65 -12.31 -2.00
CA VAL A 278 -11.22 -12.05 -2.23
C VAL A 278 -11.02 -10.58 -2.52
N THR A 279 -10.00 -9.99 -1.94
CA THR A 279 -9.64 -8.59 -2.18
C THR A 279 -8.36 -8.49 -2.98
N GLY A 280 -8.20 -7.39 -3.72
CA GLY A 280 -7.00 -7.07 -4.45
C GLY A 280 -7.19 -5.88 -5.38
N ARG A 281 -6.07 -5.35 -5.88
CA ARG A 281 -6.08 -4.35 -6.95
C ARG A 281 -6.23 -5.04 -8.30
N ILE A 282 -7.17 -4.58 -9.11
CA ILE A 282 -7.27 -5.02 -10.51
C ILE A 282 -6.09 -4.43 -11.29
N GLU A 283 -5.17 -5.26 -11.76
CA GLU A 283 -4.03 -4.82 -12.56
C GLU A 283 -4.44 -4.45 -13.98
N ARG A 284 -5.35 -5.22 -14.58
CA ARG A 284 -5.82 -5.01 -15.95
C ARG A 284 -7.22 -5.58 -16.17
N GLY A 285 -7.88 -5.05 -17.18
CA GLY A 285 -9.20 -5.49 -17.61
C GLY A 285 -10.33 -4.96 -16.72
N ILE A 286 -11.47 -5.59 -16.87
CA ILE A 286 -12.72 -5.29 -16.17
C ILE A 286 -13.27 -6.59 -15.61
N LEU A 287 -13.79 -6.55 -14.37
CA LEU A 287 -14.52 -7.63 -13.72
C LEU A 287 -15.97 -7.21 -13.55
N THR A 288 -16.89 -7.89 -14.21
CA THR A 288 -18.33 -7.62 -14.11
C THR A 288 -19.02 -8.67 -13.24
N VAL A 289 -20.07 -8.25 -12.53
CA VAL A 289 -20.90 -9.18 -11.78
C VAL A 289 -21.56 -10.20 -12.74
N GLY A 290 -21.30 -11.48 -12.51
CA GLY A 290 -21.73 -12.58 -13.38
C GLY A 290 -20.62 -13.22 -14.21
N ASP A 291 -19.46 -12.60 -14.28
CA ASP A 291 -18.31 -13.14 -15.01
C ASP A 291 -17.82 -14.45 -14.43
N GLU A 292 -17.44 -15.38 -15.32
CA GLU A 292 -16.66 -16.55 -14.97
C GLU A 292 -15.19 -16.15 -14.81
N VAL A 293 -14.58 -16.53 -13.70
CA VAL A 293 -13.21 -16.24 -13.34
C VAL A 293 -12.46 -17.50 -12.96
N ALA A 294 -11.15 -17.54 -13.24
CA ALA A 294 -10.25 -18.60 -12.83
C ALA A 294 -9.40 -18.15 -11.63
N ILE A 295 -9.23 -19.02 -10.66
CA ILE A 295 -8.30 -18.87 -9.54
C ILE A 295 -7.04 -19.64 -9.94
N VAL A 296 -5.93 -18.93 -10.14
CA VAL A 296 -4.70 -19.47 -10.76
C VAL A 296 -3.51 -19.29 -9.81
N GLY A 297 -2.63 -20.28 -9.76
CA GLY A 297 -1.37 -20.26 -8.99
C GLY A 297 -1.48 -21.01 -7.66
N ILE A 298 -0.33 -21.42 -7.13
CA ILE A 298 -0.13 -22.16 -5.87
C ILE A 298 -0.84 -23.52 -5.83
N LYS A 299 -2.12 -23.56 -6.13
CA LYS A 299 -2.98 -24.77 -6.22
C LYS A 299 -3.41 -25.04 -7.65
N ASP A 300 -4.07 -26.16 -7.86
CA ASP A 300 -4.71 -26.46 -9.16
C ASP A 300 -5.69 -25.36 -9.54
N THR A 301 -5.66 -24.96 -10.81
CA THR A 301 -6.54 -23.92 -11.33
C THR A 301 -8.00 -24.35 -11.22
N THR A 302 -8.80 -23.52 -10.58
CA THR A 302 -10.25 -23.71 -10.46
C THR A 302 -10.99 -22.55 -11.10
N THR A 303 -12.26 -22.78 -11.48
CA THR A 303 -13.13 -21.74 -12.03
C THR A 303 -14.34 -21.52 -11.16
N THR A 304 -14.79 -20.27 -11.07
CA THR A 304 -15.95 -19.86 -10.30
C THR A 304 -16.63 -18.68 -10.96
N THR A 305 -17.76 -18.23 -10.40
CA THR A 305 -18.46 -17.03 -10.89
C THR A 305 -18.35 -15.91 -9.87
N CYS A 306 -17.99 -14.71 -10.32
CA CYS A 306 -18.09 -13.49 -9.51
C CYS A 306 -19.55 -13.09 -9.34
N THR A 307 -20.06 -13.07 -8.12
CA THR A 307 -21.48 -12.77 -7.83
C THR A 307 -21.69 -11.38 -7.25
N GLY A 308 -20.63 -10.66 -6.97
CA GLY A 308 -20.65 -9.29 -6.50
C GLY A 308 -19.28 -8.67 -6.56
N VAL A 309 -19.22 -7.38 -6.82
CA VAL A 309 -18.02 -6.55 -6.75
C VAL A 309 -18.34 -5.42 -5.78
N GLU A 310 -17.46 -5.20 -4.82
CA GLU A 310 -17.59 -4.14 -3.83
C GLU A 310 -16.28 -3.36 -3.78
N MET A 311 -16.37 -2.05 -3.69
CA MET A 311 -15.26 -1.16 -3.39
C MET A 311 -15.74 -0.28 -2.23
N PHE A 312 -14.98 -0.25 -1.12
CA PHE A 312 -15.30 0.54 0.05
C PHE A 312 -16.74 0.34 0.55
N ARG A 313 -17.21 -0.91 0.56
CA ARG A 313 -18.56 -1.34 0.99
C ARG A 313 -19.70 -0.85 0.11
N LYS A 314 -19.41 -0.09 -0.94
CA LYS A 314 -20.38 0.25 -1.96
C LYS A 314 -20.39 -0.82 -3.04
N LEU A 315 -21.57 -1.14 -3.53
CA LEU A 315 -21.75 -2.11 -4.60
C LEU A 315 -21.30 -1.50 -5.92
N LEU A 316 -20.58 -2.29 -6.69
CA LEU A 316 -20.22 -1.99 -8.07
C LEU A 316 -20.89 -2.98 -9.00
N ASP A 317 -21.29 -2.52 -10.20
CA ASP A 317 -21.69 -3.40 -11.29
C ASP A 317 -20.47 -4.07 -11.93
N GLU A 318 -19.34 -3.35 -11.93
CA GLU A 318 -18.05 -3.79 -12.46
C GLU A 318 -16.88 -3.16 -11.70
N GLY A 319 -15.76 -3.86 -11.57
CA GLY A 319 -14.47 -3.33 -11.13
C GLY A 319 -13.55 -3.12 -12.34
N ARG A 320 -12.75 -2.06 -12.34
CA ARG A 320 -11.85 -1.68 -13.45
C ARG A 320 -10.38 -1.70 -13.03
N ALA A 321 -9.50 -1.85 -14.02
CA ALA A 321 -8.06 -1.74 -13.82
C ALA A 321 -7.69 -0.49 -12.99
N GLY A 322 -6.87 -0.69 -11.95
CA GLY A 322 -6.45 0.32 -10.98
C GLY A 322 -7.31 0.39 -9.71
N GLU A 323 -8.50 -0.20 -9.69
CA GLU A 323 -9.38 -0.17 -8.51
C GLU A 323 -9.05 -1.32 -7.55
N ASN A 324 -9.07 -1.02 -6.25
CA ASN A 324 -8.97 -2.01 -5.17
C ASN A 324 -10.39 -2.50 -4.83
N VAL A 325 -10.66 -3.76 -5.09
CA VAL A 325 -12.02 -4.30 -4.97
C VAL A 325 -12.07 -5.59 -4.16
N GLY A 326 -13.23 -5.85 -3.58
CA GLY A 326 -13.63 -7.15 -3.06
C GLY A 326 -14.53 -7.88 -4.06
N ALA A 327 -14.12 -9.05 -4.52
CA ALA A 327 -14.89 -9.91 -5.42
C ALA A 327 -15.52 -11.07 -4.64
N LEU A 328 -16.85 -11.17 -4.67
CA LEU A 328 -17.61 -12.27 -4.05
C LEU A 328 -17.67 -13.47 -4.99
N LEU A 329 -17.14 -14.62 -4.57
CA LEU A 329 -17.02 -15.84 -5.34
C LEU A 329 -18.11 -16.85 -4.98
N ARG A 330 -18.75 -17.43 -6.00
CA ARG A 330 -19.81 -18.41 -5.83
C ARG A 330 -19.26 -19.79 -5.47
N GLY A 331 -19.73 -20.36 -4.34
CA GLY A 331 -19.44 -21.77 -3.99
C GLY A 331 -17.98 -22.08 -3.66
N THR A 332 -17.13 -21.07 -3.61
CA THR A 332 -15.72 -21.19 -3.24
C THR A 332 -15.60 -21.08 -1.72
N LYS A 333 -14.89 -22.01 -1.08
CA LYS A 333 -14.60 -21.98 0.36
C LYS A 333 -13.31 -21.20 0.61
N ARG A 334 -13.16 -20.67 1.83
CA ARG A 334 -11.97 -19.89 2.22
C ARG A 334 -10.67 -20.70 2.10
N ASP A 335 -10.69 -21.99 2.40
CA ASP A 335 -9.55 -22.91 2.33
C ASP A 335 -9.16 -23.30 0.90
N GLU A 336 -10.03 -23.06 -0.07
CA GLU A 336 -9.76 -23.29 -1.49
C GLU A 336 -9.00 -22.14 -2.17
N VAL A 337 -8.98 -20.94 -1.54
CA VAL A 337 -8.33 -19.74 -2.06
C VAL A 337 -7.36 -19.19 -1.00
N GLU A 338 -6.23 -18.67 -1.45
CA GLU A 338 -5.24 -18.05 -0.56
C GLU A 338 -4.54 -16.85 -1.20
N ARG A 339 -3.98 -16.00 -0.36
CA ARG A 339 -3.15 -14.87 -0.78
C ARG A 339 -2.03 -15.33 -1.72
N GLY A 340 -1.78 -14.56 -2.77
CA GLY A 340 -0.76 -14.87 -3.77
C GLY A 340 -1.27 -15.59 -5.00
N GLN A 341 -2.48 -16.19 -4.94
CA GLN A 341 -3.17 -16.64 -6.14
C GLN A 341 -3.66 -15.42 -6.94
N VAL A 342 -4.03 -15.65 -8.18
CA VAL A 342 -4.50 -14.60 -9.10
C VAL A 342 -5.90 -14.96 -9.58
N LEU A 343 -6.83 -14.01 -9.45
CA LEU A 343 -8.13 -14.08 -10.09
C LEU A 343 -8.00 -13.52 -11.51
N ALA A 344 -8.35 -14.31 -12.51
CA ALA A 344 -8.14 -13.95 -13.90
C ALA A 344 -9.28 -14.41 -14.82
N LYS A 345 -9.34 -13.86 -16.03
CA LYS A 345 -10.21 -14.38 -17.07
C LYS A 345 -9.77 -15.82 -17.40
N PRO A 346 -10.69 -16.80 -17.47
CA PRO A 346 -10.34 -18.18 -17.76
C PRO A 346 -9.48 -18.34 -19.02
N GLY A 347 -8.36 -19.07 -18.90
CA GLY A 347 -7.43 -19.32 -19.99
C GLY A 347 -6.56 -18.14 -20.44
N SER A 348 -6.60 -17.00 -19.74
CA SER A 348 -5.80 -15.83 -20.10
C SER A 348 -4.36 -15.85 -19.56
N ILE A 349 -4.10 -16.66 -18.53
CA ILE A 349 -2.77 -16.85 -17.92
C ILE A 349 -2.53 -18.32 -17.59
N THR A 350 -1.25 -18.69 -17.53
CA THR A 350 -0.79 -20.02 -17.12
C THR A 350 0.25 -19.85 -16.00
N PRO A 351 0.16 -20.60 -14.89
CA PRO A 351 1.17 -20.55 -13.85
C PRO A 351 2.47 -21.22 -14.32
N HIS A 352 3.60 -20.68 -13.93
CA HIS A 352 4.93 -21.22 -14.20
C HIS A 352 5.70 -21.35 -12.89
N THR A 353 6.42 -22.47 -12.72
CA THR A 353 7.25 -22.74 -11.55
C THR A 353 8.73 -22.61 -11.85
N LYS A 354 9.11 -22.49 -13.12
CA LYS A 354 10.50 -22.39 -13.56
C LYS A 354 10.69 -21.30 -14.60
N PHE A 355 11.71 -20.44 -14.39
CA PHE A 355 12.01 -19.34 -15.28
C PHE A 355 13.52 -19.00 -15.25
N GLU A 356 13.99 -18.32 -16.28
CA GLU A 356 15.30 -17.69 -16.34
C GLU A 356 15.19 -16.23 -15.93
N SER A 357 16.16 -15.75 -15.16
CA SER A 357 16.20 -14.36 -14.71
C SER A 357 17.63 -13.80 -14.76
N GLU A 358 17.73 -12.53 -15.08
CA GLU A 358 18.92 -11.72 -14.84
C GLU A 358 18.76 -11.03 -13.48
N VAL A 359 19.74 -11.23 -12.60
CA VAL A 359 19.65 -10.80 -11.20
C VAL A 359 20.88 -9.95 -10.87
N TYR A 360 20.63 -8.74 -10.40
CA TYR A 360 21.65 -7.92 -9.78
C TYR A 360 21.64 -8.15 -8.27
N VAL A 361 22.80 -8.44 -7.71
CA VAL A 361 22.96 -8.69 -6.27
C VAL A 361 23.43 -7.43 -5.58
N LEU A 362 22.55 -6.79 -4.84
CA LEU A 362 22.87 -5.54 -4.12
C LEU A 362 24.14 -5.67 -3.30
N SER A 363 25.03 -4.68 -3.41
CA SER A 363 26.23 -4.54 -2.60
C SER A 363 25.90 -4.14 -1.15
N LYS A 364 26.90 -4.22 -0.28
CA LYS A 364 26.74 -3.78 1.12
C LYS A 364 26.40 -2.30 1.24
N GLU A 365 26.97 -1.47 0.37
CA GLU A 365 26.77 -0.01 0.37
C GLU A 365 25.36 0.35 -0.07
N GLU A 366 24.74 -0.48 -0.90
CA GLU A 366 23.35 -0.38 -1.36
C GLU A 366 22.33 -1.00 -0.37
N GLY A 367 22.75 -1.38 0.84
CA GLY A 367 21.88 -2.05 1.82
C GLY A 367 21.72 -3.55 1.58
N GLY A 368 22.49 -4.13 0.65
CA GLY A 368 22.45 -5.55 0.30
C GLY A 368 23.26 -6.44 1.25
N ARG A 369 23.43 -7.67 0.82
CA ARG A 369 24.15 -8.69 1.62
C ARG A 369 25.65 -8.40 1.71
N HIS A 370 26.27 -8.89 2.78
CA HIS A 370 27.70 -8.73 3.04
C HIS A 370 28.55 -9.93 2.61
N THR A 371 27.91 -11.04 2.27
CA THR A 371 28.59 -12.31 1.99
C THR A 371 28.12 -12.88 0.65
N PRO A 372 28.97 -13.57 -0.08
CA PRO A 372 28.58 -14.27 -1.29
C PRO A 372 27.56 -15.36 -0.98
N PHE A 373 26.82 -15.80 -2.01
CA PHE A 373 26.02 -17.02 -1.94
C PHE A 373 26.54 -18.06 -2.96
N PHE A 374 26.22 -19.30 -2.69
CA PHE A 374 26.72 -20.45 -3.42
C PHE A 374 25.58 -21.23 -4.07
N LYS A 375 25.92 -22.17 -4.93
CA LYS A 375 24.99 -23.15 -5.49
C LYS A 375 24.18 -23.81 -4.37
N GLY A 376 22.86 -23.89 -4.56
CA GLY A 376 21.92 -24.42 -3.56
C GLY A 376 21.40 -23.39 -2.55
N TYR A 377 21.71 -22.11 -2.76
CA TYR A 377 21.06 -21.03 -2.01
C TYR A 377 19.57 -20.99 -2.36
N ARG A 378 18.73 -20.85 -1.33
CA ARG A 378 17.25 -20.85 -1.44
C ARG A 378 16.70 -19.56 -0.88
N PRO A 379 16.65 -18.47 -1.68
CA PRO A 379 16.06 -17.21 -1.26
C PRO A 379 14.53 -17.26 -1.32
N GLN A 380 13.91 -16.26 -0.71
CA GLN A 380 12.50 -15.94 -0.96
C GLN A 380 12.40 -15.03 -2.19
N PHE A 381 11.45 -15.36 -3.07
CA PHE A 381 11.10 -14.58 -4.24
C PHE A 381 9.75 -13.93 -4.02
N TYR A 382 9.66 -12.63 -4.26
CA TYR A 382 8.43 -11.87 -4.09
C TYR A 382 7.74 -11.68 -5.43
N PHE A 383 6.50 -12.12 -5.51
CA PHE A 383 5.66 -11.99 -6.70
C PHE A 383 4.32 -11.36 -6.31
N ARG A 384 4.09 -10.12 -6.73
CA ARG A 384 2.84 -9.40 -6.45
C ARG A 384 2.51 -9.41 -4.95
N THR A 385 1.56 -10.25 -4.55
CA THR A 385 1.00 -10.30 -3.18
C THR A 385 1.57 -11.41 -2.31
N THR A 386 2.51 -12.22 -2.82
CA THR A 386 3.08 -13.37 -2.09
C THR A 386 4.59 -13.46 -2.19
N ASP A 387 5.17 -14.23 -1.28
CA ASP A 387 6.56 -14.67 -1.32
C ASP A 387 6.62 -16.20 -1.45
N VAL A 388 7.54 -16.69 -2.27
CA VAL A 388 7.76 -18.12 -2.52
C VAL A 388 9.25 -18.43 -2.37
N THR A 389 9.59 -19.49 -1.64
CA THR A 389 10.96 -19.97 -1.57
C THR A 389 11.28 -20.77 -2.83
N GLY A 390 12.37 -20.44 -3.52
CA GLY A 390 12.78 -21.13 -4.72
C GLY A 390 14.24 -21.58 -4.69
N ASP A 391 14.55 -22.59 -5.49
CA ASP A 391 15.91 -23.05 -5.73
C ASP A 391 16.53 -22.30 -6.91
N ILE A 392 17.78 -21.84 -6.76
CA ILE A 392 18.53 -21.23 -7.84
C ILE A 392 19.54 -22.19 -8.43
N SER A 393 19.65 -22.16 -9.77
CA SER A 393 20.71 -22.85 -10.51
C SER A 393 21.59 -21.79 -11.16
N LEU A 394 22.87 -21.83 -10.82
CA LEU A 394 23.89 -20.95 -11.40
C LEU A 394 24.41 -21.51 -12.74
N PRO A 395 24.90 -20.67 -13.65
CA PRO A 395 25.53 -21.10 -14.90
C PRO A 395 26.68 -22.08 -14.68
N GLU A 396 27.03 -22.86 -15.71
CA GLU A 396 28.21 -23.75 -15.67
C GLU A 396 29.49 -22.96 -15.38
N GLY A 397 30.25 -23.45 -14.40
CA GLY A 397 31.54 -22.83 -14.01
C GLY A 397 31.41 -21.71 -12.96
N VAL A 398 30.18 -21.33 -12.56
CA VAL A 398 29.97 -20.38 -11.48
C VAL A 398 29.63 -21.13 -10.19
N GLU A 399 30.50 -21.04 -9.19
CA GLU A 399 30.29 -21.69 -7.89
C GLU A 399 29.76 -20.73 -6.85
N MET A 400 30.02 -19.43 -6.98
CA MET A 400 29.57 -18.39 -6.05
C MET A 400 29.25 -17.10 -6.79
N VAL A 401 28.40 -16.27 -6.16
CA VAL A 401 28.00 -14.94 -6.64
C VAL A 401 28.28 -13.93 -5.54
N MET A 402 28.96 -12.85 -5.89
CA MET A 402 29.36 -11.78 -4.98
C MET A 402 28.30 -10.68 -4.90
N PRO A 403 28.22 -9.96 -3.78
CA PRO A 403 27.52 -8.66 -3.76
C PRO A 403 28.06 -7.72 -4.82
N GLY A 404 27.20 -7.06 -5.60
CA GLY A 404 27.54 -6.22 -6.75
C GLY A 404 27.58 -6.96 -8.10
N ASP A 405 27.47 -8.28 -8.11
CA ASP A 405 27.44 -9.05 -9.36
C ASP A 405 26.09 -8.95 -10.08
N ASN A 406 26.17 -8.98 -11.42
CA ASN A 406 25.01 -9.18 -12.28
C ASN A 406 25.11 -10.58 -12.90
N ILE A 407 24.10 -11.42 -12.73
CA ILE A 407 24.15 -12.82 -13.12
C ILE A 407 22.82 -13.33 -13.69
N GLN A 408 22.90 -14.14 -14.75
CA GLN A 408 21.77 -14.92 -15.22
C GLN A 408 21.66 -16.22 -14.43
N MET A 409 20.47 -16.53 -13.97
CA MET A 409 20.22 -17.78 -13.24
C MET A 409 18.85 -18.37 -13.59
N VAL A 410 18.73 -19.68 -13.38
CA VAL A 410 17.46 -20.37 -13.48
C VAL A 410 16.86 -20.50 -12.09
N VAL A 411 15.61 -20.12 -11.94
CA VAL A 411 14.85 -20.22 -10.70
C VAL A 411 13.77 -21.28 -10.85
N GLU A 412 13.65 -22.13 -9.83
CA GLU A 412 12.58 -23.14 -9.71
C GLU A 412 11.88 -22.97 -8.36
N LEU A 413 10.57 -22.62 -8.40
CA LEU A 413 9.74 -22.27 -7.24
C LEU A 413 9.10 -23.50 -6.61
#